data_05e7823d142b9ff5c73364d4accf80dd
#
_entry.id   05e7823d142b9ff5c73364d4accf80dd
#
_cell.length_a   1.000
_cell.length_b   1.000
_cell.length_c   1.000
_cell.angle_alpha   90.00
_cell.angle_beta   90.00
_cell.angle_gamma   90.00
#
_symmetry.space_group_name_H-M   'P 1'
#
loop_
_entity.id
_entity.type
_entity.pdbx_description
1 polymer ?
#
loop_
_entity_poly.entity_id
_entity_poly.type
_entity_poly.pdbx_seq_one_letter_code
_entity_poly.pdbx_strand_id
1 'polypeptide(L)'
;MSGNEAIAAAARDAGFTLGIGYPGTPSTEILEHYAACGGRAAWAPNEKVALEVGLGVAFAAARALVTMKHVGLNVAADVLFTAAYTGVSGALVIVSADDPGMHSSQNEQDNRRYAVAAGVPMFEPAD
;
A
#
# COMPACT_ATOMS: atom_id res chain seq x y z
N MET A 1 -1.18 -16.58 12.13
CA MET A 1 -1.23 -15.71 10.93
C MET A 1 -0.59 -14.39 11.33
N SER A 2 0.40 -13.93 10.59
CA SER A 2 0.99 -12.61 10.82
C SER A 2 0.07 -11.50 10.28
N GLY A 3 0.30 -10.23 10.67
CA GLY A 3 -0.44 -9.11 10.12
C GLY A 3 -0.32 -9.02 8.59
N ASN A 4 0.87 -9.27 8.05
CA ASN A 4 1.10 -9.29 6.60
C ASN A 4 0.29 -10.37 5.88
N GLU A 5 0.22 -11.59 6.45
CA GLU A 5 -0.63 -12.68 5.93
C GLU A 5 -2.11 -12.33 6.00
N ALA A 6 -2.55 -11.69 7.09
CA ALA A 6 -3.95 -11.30 7.27
C ALA A 6 -4.38 -10.24 6.24
N ILE A 7 -3.54 -9.23 6.00
CA ILE A 7 -3.78 -8.20 4.97
C ILE A 7 -3.87 -8.85 3.58
N ALA A 8 -2.93 -9.74 3.25
CA ALA A 8 -2.91 -10.43 1.96
C ALA A 8 -4.15 -11.29 1.73
N ALA A 9 -4.56 -12.08 2.74
CA ALA A 9 -5.74 -12.92 2.68
C ALA A 9 -7.03 -12.06 2.54
N ALA A 10 -7.14 -11.01 3.34
CA ALA A 10 -8.28 -10.10 3.29
C ALA A 10 -8.39 -9.39 1.92
N ALA A 11 -7.28 -8.95 1.34
CA ALA A 11 -7.26 -8.36 0.01
C ALA A 11 -7.74 -9.35 -1.07
N ARG A 12 -7.29 -10.61 -1.00
CA ARG A 12 -7.76 -11.66 -1.90
C ARG A 12 -9.27 -11.89 -1.76
N ASP A 13 -9.74 -12.04 -0.54
CA ASP A 13 -11.16 -12.33 -0.26
C ASP A 13 -12.07 -11.14 -0.61
N ALA A 14 -11.56 -9.91 -0.49
CA ALA A 14 -12.24 -8.70 -0.92
C ALA A 14 -12.21 -8.49 -2.46
N GLY A 15 -11.59 -9.38 -3.22
CA GLY A 15 -11.57 -9.34 -4.67
C GLY A 15 -10.67 -8.22 -5.25
N PHE A 16 -9.54 -7.97 -4.62
CA PHE A 16 -8.55 -7.06 -5.20
C PHE A 16 -8.00 -7.61 -6.51
N THR A 17 -7.94 -6.75 -7.52
CA THR A 17 -7.54 -7.12 -8.89
C THR A 17 -6.03 -7.18 -9.05
N LEU A 18 -5.33 -6.28 -8.37
CA LEU A 18 -3.87 -6.16 -8.44
C LEU A 18 -3.31 -5.76 -7.08
N GLY A 19 -2.26 -6.46 -6.65
CA GLY A 19 -1.34 -6.01 -5.62
C GLY A 19 -0.06 -5.50 -6.28
N ILE A 20 0.41 -4.31 -5.90
CA ILE A 20 1.64 -3.74 -6.43
C ILE A 20 2.41 -2.99 -5.35
N GLY A 21 3.73 -3.03 -5.41
CA GLY A 21 4.57 -2.33 -4.43
C GLY A 21 6.02 -2.22 -4.84
N TYR A 22 6.81 -1.60 -3.98
CA TYR A 22 8.26 -1.62 -4.04
C TYR A 22 8.80 -2.34 -2.81
N PRO A 23 9.81 -3.24 -2.95
CA PRO A 23 10.30 -4.03 -1.83
C PRO A 23 10.87 -3.17 -0.70
N GLY A 24 10.46 -3.46 0.53
CA GLY A 24 10.95 -2.77 1.72
C GLY A 24 10.38 -3.42 2.99
N THR A 25 11.26 -3.91 3.88
CA THR A 25 10.85 -4.49 5.17
C THR A 25 10.15 -3.43 6.03
N PRO A 26 8.96 -3.70 6.63
CA PRO A 26 8.30 -5.01 6.71
C PRO A 26 7.16 -5.25 5.69
N SER A 27 7.02 -4.44 4.64
CA SER A 27 5.89 -4.52 3.70
C SER A 27 6.04 -5.60 2.61
N THR A 28 7.26 -6.08 2.36
CA THR A 28 7.55 -7.02 1.25
C THR A 28 6.69 -8.28 1.31
N GLU A 29 6.57 -8.88 2.48
CA GLU A 29 5.86 -10.14 2.68
C GLU A 29 4.36 -10.04 2.37
N ILE A 30 3.76 -8.85 2.40
CA ILE A 30 2.34 -8.67 2.05
C ILE A 30 2.08 -9.10 0.61
N LEU A 31 2.89 -8.61 -0.34
CA LEU A 31 2.73 -8.98 -1.75
C LEU A 31 3.15 -10.42 -2.03
N GLU A 32 4.16 -10.92 -1.34
CA GLU A 32 4.58 -12.32 -1.45
C GLU A 32 3.44 -13.25 -1.01
N HIS A 33 2.81 -12.99 0.13
CA HIS A 33 1.65 -13.76 0.59
C HIS A 33 0.44 -13.57 -0.32
N TYR A 34 0.20 -12.35 -0.82
CA TYR A 34 -0.90 -12.10 -1.74
C TYR A 34 -0.74 -12.93 -3.03
N ALA A 35 0.46 -13.00 -3.59
CA ALA A 35 0.77 -13.85 -4.74
C ALA A 35 0.61 -15.34 -4.40
N ALA A 36 1.11 -15.77 -3.23
CA ALA A 36 1.00 -17.16 -2.79
C ALA A 36 -0.46 -17.61 -2.60
N CYS A 37 -1.36 -16.69 -2.23
CA CYS A 37 -2.80 -16.95 -2.14
C CYS A 37 -3.53 -16.90 -3.50
N GLY A 38 -2.79 -16.76 -4.61
CA GLY A 38 -3.35 -16.70 -5.97
C GLY A 38 -3.75 -15.29 -6.41
N GLY A 39 -3.38 -14.26 -5.66
CA GLY A 39 -3.54 -12.86 -6.06
C GLY A 39 -2.57 -12.47 -7.19
N ARG A 40 -3.00 -11.54 -8.03
CA ARG A 40 -2.14 -10.97 -9.07
C ARG A 40 -1.25 -9.91 -8.46
N ALA A 41 0.05 -10.17 -8.34
CA ALA A 41 1.02 -9.26 -7.74
C ALA A 41 2.11 -8.83 -8.74
N ALA A 42 2.63 -7.62 -8.56
CA ALA A 42 3.72 -7.08 -9.35
C ALA A 42 4.64 -6.19 -8.50
N TRP A 43 5.91 -6.10 -8.89
CA TRP A 43 6.86 -5.16 -8.31
C TRP A 43 7.06 -3.96 -9.26
N ALA A 44 7.09 -2.77 -8.69
CA ALA A 44 7.38 -1.53 -9.41
C ALA A 44 8.85 -1.10 -9.18
N PRO A 45 9.41 -0.23 -10.01
CA PRO A 45 10.77 0.26 -9.84
C PRO A 45 10.93 1.24 -8.66
N ASN A 46 9.84 1.83 -8.18
CA ASN A 46 9.75 2.64 -6.96
C ASN A 46 8.30 2.80 -6.50
N GLU A 47 8.10 3.42 -5.33
CA GLU A 47 6.80 3.57 -4.70
C GLU A 47 5.87 4.53 -5.44
N LYS A 48 6.42 5.57 -6.09
CA LYS A 48 5.63 6.48 -6.92
C LYS A 48 4.98 5.72 -8.06
N VAL A 49 5.75 4.94 -8.82
CA VAL A 49 5.24 4.14 -9.93
C VAL A 49 4.26 3.07 -9.42
N ALA A 50 4.53 2.44 -8.27
CA ALA A 50 3.59 1.50 -7.66
C ALA A 50 2.22 2.16 -7.41
N LEU A 51 2.22 3.35 -6.82
CA LEU A 51 0.98 4.05 -6.52
C LEU A 51 0.28 4.58 -7.78
N GLU A 52 1.02 5.05 -8.80
CA GLU A 52 0.48 5.45 -10.09
C GLU A 52 -0.26 4.30 -10.80
N VAL A 53 0.36 3.10 -10.82
CA VAL A 53 -0.29 1.91 -11.38
C VAL A 53 -1.53 1.51 -10.59
N GLY A 54 -1.44 1.51 -9.25
CA GLY A 54 -2.59 1.24 -8.38
C GLY A 54 -3.73 2.23 -8.59
N LEU A 55 -3.41 3.51 -8.74
CA LEU A 55 -4.38 4.57 -9.05
C LEU A 55 -5.04 4.34 -10.41
N GLY A 56 -4.27 3.95 -11.43
CA GLY A 56 -4.81 3.60 -12.75
C GLY A 56 -5.80 2.44 -12.68
N VAL A 57 -5.52 1.41 -11.89
CA VAL A 57 -6.44 0.28 -11.64
C VAL A 57 -7.74 0.78 -10.97
N ALA A 58 -7.62 1.67 -9.99
CA ALA A 58 -8.77 2.24 -9.29
C ALA A 58 -9.61 3.18 -10.18
N PHE A 59 -9.00 3.91 -11.11
CA PHE A 59 -9.71 4.69 -12.12
C PHE A 59 -10.53 3.80 -13.07
N ALA A 60 -10.01 2.59 -13.36
CA ALA A 60 -10.73 1.60 -14.16
C ALA A 60 -11.84 0.85 -13.38
N ALA A 61 -12.30 1.39 -12.26
CA ALA A 61 -13.32 0.82 -11.38
C ALA A 61 -12.95 -0.56 -10.78
N ALA A 62 -11.67 -0.90 -10.75
CA ALA A 62 -11.16 -2.11 -10.13
C ALA A 62 -10.56 -1.81 -8.74
N ARG A 63 -10.05 -2.82 -8.03
CA ARG A 63 -9.49 -2.69 -6.69
C ARG A 63 -7.99 -2.92 -6.71
N ALA A 64 -7.21 -1.98 -6.20
CA ALA A 64 -5.76 -2.06 -6.09
C ALA A 64 -5.28 -2.04 -4.64
N LEU A 65 -4.38 -2.96 -4.32
CA LEU A 65 -3.59 -2.97 -3.09
C LEU A 65 -2.19 -2.46 -3.42
N VAL A 66 -1.77 -1.36 -2.80
CA VAL A 66 -0.43 -0.82 -2.96
C VAL A 66 0.31 -0.94 -1.64
N THR A 67 1.49 -1.55 -1.65
CA THR A 67 2.26 -1.78 -0.42
C THR A 67 3.62 -1.12 -0.50
N MET A 68 4.03 -0.51 0.60
CA MET A 68 5.33 0.14 0.71
C MET A 68 5.78 0.27 2.17
N LYS A 69 7.07 0.38 2.38
CA LYS A 69 7.62 0.81 3.66
C LYS A 69 7.21 2.27 3.93
N HIS A 70 7.14 2.65 5.19
CA HIS A 70 6.68 4.00 5.62
C HIS A 70 7.38 5.15 4.89
N VAL A 71 8.69 5.08 4.68
CA VAL A 71 9.45 6.12 3.94
C VAL A 71 9.12 6.15 2.45
N GLY A 72 8.62 5.07 1.89
CA GLY A 72 8.16 5.02 0.51
C GLY A 72 6.99 5.96 0.23
N LEU A 73 6.20 6.29 1.26
CA LEU A 73 5.12 7.26 1.13
C LEU A 73 5.64 8.66 0.83
N ASN A 74 6.85 9.01 1.27
CA ASN A 74 7.49 10.29 0.89
C ASN A 74 7.71 10.36 -0.63
N VAL A 75 8.12 9.24 -1.24
CA VAL A 75 8.34 9.14 -2.70
C VAL A 75 7.01 9.17 -3.46
N ALA A 76 5.97 8.58 -2.90
CA ALA A 76 4.64 8.47 -3.51
C ALA A 76 3.69 9.61 -3.14
N ALA A 77 4.12 10.59 -2.34
CA ALA A 77 3.26 11.63 -1.78
C ALA A 77 2.51 12.44 -2.85
N ASP A 78 3.16 12.82 -3.94
CA ASP A 78 2.52 13.52 -5.06
C ASP A 78 1.30 12.75 -5.59
N VAL A 79 1.43 11.45 -5.78
CA VAL A 79 0.35 10.59 -6.27
C VAL A 79 -0.75 10.42 -5.22
N LEU A 80 -0.39 10.33 -3.93
CA LEU A 80 -1.36 10.27 -2.83
C LEU A 80 -2.26 11.51 -2.81
N PHE A 81 -1.68 12.70 -2.88
CA PHE A 81 -2.44 13.96 -2.89
C PHE A 81 -3.29 14.06 -4.15
N THR A 82 -2.75 13.67 -5.31
CA THR A 82 -3.51 13.64 -6.57
C THR A 82 -4.69 12.67 -6.49
N ALA A 83 -4.50 11.46 -5.97
CA ALA A 83 -5.56 10.47 -5.79
C ALA A 83 -6.66 10.97 -4.85
N ALA A 84 -6.28 11.61 -3.74
CA ALA A 84 -7.23 12.18 -2.79
C ALA A 84 -8.06 13.31 -3.41
N TYR A 85 -7.44 14.13 -4.24
CA TYR A 85 -8.11 15.27 -4.89
C TYR A 85 -9.04 14.84 -6.03
N THR A 86 -8.62 13.87 -6.85
CA THR A 86 -9.40 13.40 -8.01
C THR A 86 -10.49 12.39 -7.64
N GLY A 87 -10.29 11.66 -6.56
CA GLY A 87 -11.12 10.50 -6.23
C GLY A 87 -10.86 9.30 -7.16
N VAL A 88 -11.51 8.19 -6.87
CA VAL A 88 -11.40 6.95 -7.64
C VAL A 88 -12.77 6.33 -7.86
N SER A 89 -12.96 5.63 -8.99
CA SER A 89 -14.21 4.91 -9.28
C SER A 89 -14.24 3.51 -8.67
N GLY A 90 -13.09 2.89 -8.46
CA GLY A 90 -12.91 1.62 -7.78
C GLY A 90 -12.46 1.78 -6.34
N ALA A 91 -11.51 0.95 -5.91
CA ALA A 91 -10.90 1.05 -4.58
C ALA A 91 -9.38 1.09 -4.66
N LEU A 92 -8.77 1.94 -3.85
CA LEU A 92 -7.34 2.04 -3.68
C LEU A 92 -7.03 1.92 -2.19
N VAL A 93 -6.33 0.87 -1.82
CA VAL A 93 -5.82 0.67 -0.45
C VAL A 93 -4.31 0.76 -0.49
N ILE A 94 -3.76 1.64 0.32
CA ILE A 94 -2.32 1.82 0.49
C ILE A 94 -1.94 1.27 1.86
N VAL A 95 -1.03 0.30 1.88
CA VAL A 95 -0.43 -0.20 3.11
C VAL A 95 0.94 0.44 3.26
N SER A 96 1.06 1.30 4.25
CA SER A 96 2.31 1.94 4.63
C SER A 96 2.82 1.27 5.91
N ALA A 97 3.75 0.33 5.75
CA ALA A 97 4.24 -0.46 6.87
C ALA A 97 5.39 0.26 7.59
N ASP A 98 5.19 0.58 8.86
CA ASP A 98 6.23 1.20 9.68
C ASP A 98 7.23 0.17 10.24
N ASP A 99 8.37 0.64 10.66
CA ASP A 99 9.46 -0.12 11.27
C ASP A 99 9.99 0.62 12.50
N PRO A 100 9.18 0.71 13.58
CA PRO A 100 9.49 1.57 14.72
C PRO A 100 10.75 1.17 15.50
N GLY A 101 11.24 -0.04 15.33
CA GLY A 101 12.49 -0.50 15.94
C GLY A 101 13.71 -0.32 15.06
N MET A 102 13.57 0.26 13.87
CA MET A 102 14.64 0.36 12.86
C MET A 102 15.31 -1.00 12.56
N HIS A 103 14.51 -2.04 12.43
CA HIS A 103 15.03 -3.38 12.07
C HIS A 103 15.59 -3.41 10.64
N SER A 104 15.25 -2.43 9.82
CA SER A 104 15.77 -2.19 8.49
C SER A 104 16.43 -0.80 8.41
N SER A 105 16.71 -0.30 7.22
CA SER A 105 17.66 0.79 6.96
C SER A 105 17.20 2.21 7.28
N GLN A 106 15.91 2.46 7.56
CA GLN A 106 15.40 3.82 7.78
C GLN A 106 14.72 3.97 9.14
N ASN A 107 14.71 5.23 9.64
CA ASN A 107 14.01 5.60 10.85
C ASN A 107 12.51 5.40 10.73
N GLU A 108 11.83 5.24 11.86
CA GLU A 108 10.38 5.31 11.95
C GLU A 108 9.84 6.66 11.44
N GLN A 109 8.63 6.66 10.91
CA GLN A 109 7.96 7.86 10.44
C GLN A 109 6.46 7.78 10.70
N ASP A 110 5.90 8.80 11.36
CA ASP A 110 4.47 8.90 11.62
C ASP A 110 3.70 9.33 10.35
N ASN A 111 3.20 8.36 9.60
CA ASN A 111 2.45 8.59 8.37
C ASN A 111 0.99 9.02 8.58
N ARG A 112 0.49 9.07 9.83
CA ARG A 112 -0.82 9.67 10.14
C ARG A 112 -0.90 11.11 9.65
N ARG A 113 0.22 11.83 9.66
CA ARG A 113 0.31 13.21 9.17
C ARG A 113 0.03 13.31 7.67
N TYR A 114 0.45 12.32 6.87
CA TYR A 114 0.11 12.26 5.45
C TYR A 114 -1.38 12.05 5.23
N ALA A 115 -1.99 11.15 5.99
CA ALA A 115 -3.42 10.90 5.88
C ALA A 115 -4.25 12.15 6.22
N VAL A 116 -3.88 12.84 7.30
CA VAL A 116 -4.53 14.11 7.69
C VAL A 116 -4.34 15.19 6.62
N ALA A 117 -3.12 15.37 6.11
CA ALA A 117 -2.81 16.39 5.12
C ALA A 117 -3.50 16.11 3.78
N ALA A 118 -3.59 14.85 3.35
CA ALA A 118 -4.29 14.45 2.14
C ALA A 118 -5.80 14.34 2.30
N GLY A 119 -6.31 14.30 3.53
CA GLY A 119 -7.75 14.17 3.82
C GLY A 119 -8.29 12.77 3.48
N VAL A 120 -7.48 11.73 3.65
CA VAL A 120 -7.87 10.34 3.41
C VAL A 120 -8.03 9.57 4.72
N PRO A 121 -8.94 8.59 4.80
CA PRO A 121 -9.07 7.75 5.98
C PRO A 121 -7.82 6.90 6.18
N MET A 122 -7.44 6.69 7.43
CA MET A 122 -6.35 5.81 7.84
C MET A 122 -6.79 4.91 8.97
N PHE A 123 -6.36 3.66 8.92
CA PHE A 123 -6.59 2.65 9.94
C PHE A 123 -5.25 2.14 10.45
N GLU A 124 -5.13 1.98 11.75
CA GLU A 124 -3.95 1.40 12.41
C GLU A 124 -4.41 0.15 13.17
N PRO A 125 -4.40 -1.02 12.54
CA PRO A 125 -4.71 -2.26 13.25
C PRO A 125 -3.60 -2.56 14.25
N ALA A 126 -3.97 -2.87 15.50
CA ALA A 126 -3.02 -3.19 16.55
C ALA A 126 -2.65 -4.68 16.57
N ASP A 127 -3.61 -5.56 16.22
CA ASP A 127 -3.49 -7.01 16.24
C ASP A 127 -4.33 -7.64 15.11
#